data_d2b4ff47d4de514b5de448112b0142d9
#
_entry.id   d2b4ff47d4de514b5de448112b0142d9
#
_cell.length_a   1.000
_cell.length_b   1.000
_cell.length_c   1.000
_cell.angle_alpha   90.00
_cell.angle_beta   90.00
_cell.angle_gamma   90.00
#
_symmetry.space_group_name_H-M   'P 1'
#
loop_
_entity.id
_entity.type
_entity.pdbx_description
1 polymer ?
#
loop_
_entity_poly.entity_id
_entity_poly.type
_entity_poly.pdbx_seq_one_letter_code
_entity_poly.pdbx_strand_id
1 'polypeptide(L)'
;MIEVQLSGLAGELGCVSTCRDVSVSELKRIWQEKISVPVDEQRLFLSCRELHDELRLVDVVVFGHDAPGGNDRVELTLVRRSPVHAKLLKLAQDGSQTLNRSWLGKMPEVVRGDVEIVREVLKRDGVALQHASEDLKAQPALVLEAVARSGFALEFASEQS
;
A
#
# COMPACT_ATOMS: atom_id res chain seq x y z
N MET A 1 -7.35 -19.43 -17.84
CA MET A 1 -7.35 -17.96 -17.97
C MET A 1 -8.47 -17.41 -17.11
N ILE A 2 -8.29 -16.27 -16.51
CA ILE A 2 -9.30 -15.58 -15.72
C ILE A 2 -9.53 -14.20 -16.32
N GLU A 3 -10.71 -13.66 -16.13
CA GLU A 3 -11.05 -12.30 -16.49
C GLU A 3 -10.98 -11.41 -15.23
N VAL A 4 -10.11 -10.40 -15.26
CA VAL A 4 -9.99 -9.42 -14.18
C VAL A 4 -10.66 -8.14 -14.63
N GLN A 5 -11.74 -7.77 -13.95
CA GLN A 5 -12.42 -6.49 -14.15
C GLN A 5 -11.87 -5.47 -13.15
N LEU A 6 -11.59 -4.27 -13.61
CA LEU A 6 -11.15 -3.17 -12.79
C LEU A 6 -12.20 -2.07 -12.77
N SER A 7 -12.58 -1.65 -11.57
CA SER A 7 -13.47 -0.52 -11.32
C SER A 7 -12.75 0.54 -10.51
N GLY A 8 -13.04 1.80 -10.76
CA GLY A 8 -12.59 2.95 -9.97
C GLY A 8 -13.76 3.61 -9.25
N LEU A 9 -13.50 4.70 -8.56
CA LEU A 9 -14.52 5.48 -7.87
C LEU A 9 -15.59 6.07 -8.83
N ALA A 10 -15.24 6.25 -10.10
CA ALA A 10 -16.13 6.79 -11.13
C ALA A 10 -16.83 5.70 -11.99
N GLY A 11 -16.56 4.42 -11.74
CA GLY A 11 -17.15 3.31 -12.47
C GLY A 11 -16.13 2.33 -13.04
N GLU A 12 -16.54 1.56 -14.02
CA GLU A 12 -15.72 0.54 -14.66
C GLU A 12 -14.60 1.15 -15.50
N LEU A 13 -13.37 0.66 -15.29
CA LEU A 13 -12.17 1.09 -16.01
C LEU A 13 -11.79 0.13 -17.14
N GLY A 14 -12.25 -1.12 -17.08
CA GLY A 14 -12.06 -2.13 -18.11
C GLY A 14 -11.85 -3.54 -17.55
N CYS A 15 -11.58 -4.48 -18.45
CA CYS A 15 -11.27 -5.86 -18.10
C CYS A 15 -10.00 -6.34 -18.83
N VAL A 16 -9.33 -7.32 -18.26
CA VAL A 16 -8.12 -7.96 -18.79
C VAL A 16 -8.20 -9.46 -18.53
N SER A 17 -7.87 -10.25 -19.57
CA SER A 17 -7.72 -11.70 -19.43
C SER A 17 -6.27 -12.04 -19.09
N THR A 18 -6.06 -12.80 -18.01
CA THR A 18 -4.72 -13.17 -17.56
C THR A 18 -4.69 -14.59 -16.97
N CYS A 19 -3.55 -15.06 -16.54
CA CYS A 19 -3.43 -16.32 -15.82
C CYS A 19 -3.82 -16.17 -14.34
N ARG A 20 -4.21 -17.26 -13.68
CA ARG A 20 -4.57 -17.26 -12.25
C ARG A 20 -3.38 -16.96 -11.34
N ASP A 21 -2.18 -17.25 -11.82
CA ASP A 21 -0.92 -17.15 -11.09
C ASP A 21 -0.24 -15.77 -11.23
N VAL A 22 -0.94 -14.81 -11.86
CA VAL A 22 -0.40 -13.45 -12.05
C VAL A 22 -0.17 -12.77 -10.71
N SER A 23 1.00 -12.12 -10.55
CA SER A 23 1.28 -11.28 -9.39
C SER A 23 0.57 -9.94 -9.49
N VAL A 24 0.30 -9.33 -8.34
CA VAL A 24 -0.31 -8.00 -8.28
C VAL A 24 0.57 -6.96 -8.97
N SER A 25 1.90 -7.07 -8.86
CA SER A 25 2.84 -6.19 -9.55
C SER A 25 2.76 -6.27 -11.07
N GLU A 26 2.65 -7.49 -11.62
CA GLU A 26 2.44 -7.71 -13.07
C GLU A 26 1.08 -7.17 -13.52
N LEU A 27 0.04 -7.40 -12.71
CA LEU A 27 -1.29 -6.90 -12.99
C LEU A 27 -1.33 -5.37 -13.04
N LYS A 28 -0.64 -4.69 -12.13
CA LYS A 28 -0.50 -3.23 -12.15
C LYS A 28 0.22 -2.71 -13.41
N ARG A 29 1.21 -3.45 -13.94
CA ARG A 29 1.87 -3.10 -15.20
C ARG A 29 0.92 -3.23 -16.39
N ILE A 30 0.14 -4.30 -16.45
CA ILE A 30 -0.87 -4.50 -17.49
C ILE A 30 -1.88 -3.34 -17.46
N TRP A 31 -2.33 -2.95 -16.26
CA TRP A 31 -3.25 -1.83 -16.11
C TRP A 31 -2.60 -0.49 -16.42
N GLN A 32 -1.31 -0.27 -16.10
CA GLN A 32 -0.60 0.94 -16.49
C GLN A 32 -0.65 1.17 -18.01
N GLU A 33 -0.46 0.13 -18.80
CA GLU A 33 -0.53 0.21 -20.27
C GLU A 33 -1.95 0.54 -20.75
N LYS A 34 -2.95 0.00 -20.07
CA LYS A 34 -4.36 0.10 -20.49
C LYS A 34 -5.03 1.41 -20.07
N ILE A 35 -4.77 1.87 -18.84
CA ILE A 35 -5.44 3.04 -18.26
C ILE A 35 -4.52 4.24 -18.04
N SER A 36 -3.22 4.11 -18.39
CA SER A 36 -2.20 5.17 -18.25
C SER A 36 -2.04 5.71 -16.83
N VAL A 37 -2.30 4.89 -15.81
CA VAL A 37 -2.02 5.21 -14.40
C VAL A 37 -0.73 4.54 -14.00
N PRO A 38 0.31 5.27 -13.56
CA PRO A 38 1.57 4.71 -13.12
C PRO A 38 1.40 3.65 -12.01
N VAL A 39 2.22 2.60 -12.03
CA VAL A 39 2.18 1.51 -11.04
C VAL A 39 2.23 2.04 -9.61
N ASP A 40 3.10 3.03 -9.36
CA ASP A 40 3.29 3.64 -8.03
C ASP A 40 2.03 4.36 -7.51
N GLU A 41 1.14 4.78 -8.40
CA GLU A 41 -0.12 5.45 -8.06
C GLU A 41 -1.28 4.46 -7.91
N GLN A 42 -1.11 3.20 -8.30
CA GLN A 42 -2.16 2.19 -8.25
C GLN A 42 -2.23 1.51 -6.87
N ARG A 43 -3.39 1.54 -6.25
CA ARG A 43 -3.77 0.68 -5.12
C ARG A 43 -4.90 -0.22 -5.56
N LEU A 44 -4.70 -1.52 -5.56
CA LEU A 44 -5.70 -2.50 -5.95
C LEU A 44 -6.33 -3.13 -4.72
N PHE A 45 -7.64 -3.21 -4.72
CA PHE A 45 -8.43 -3.81 -3.65
C PHE A 45 -9.29 -4.94 -4.18
N LEU A 46 -9.33 -6.04 -3.45
CA LEU A 46 -10.32 -7.09 -3.61
C LEU A 46 -11.35 -6.92 -2.48
N SER A 47 -12.54 -6.45 -2.81
CA SER A 47 -13.52 -5.99 -1.82
C SER A 47 -12.93 -4.88 -0.92
N CYS A 48 -12.69 -5.17 0.36
CA CYS A 48 -12.11 -4.22 1.33
C CYS A 48 -10.63 -4.48 1.63
N ARG A 49 -10.01 -5.49 1.01
CA ARG A 49 -8.62 -5.88 1.26
C ARG A 49 -7.71 -5.29 0.21
N GLU A 50 -6.71 -4.51 0.61
CA GLU A 50 -5.65 -4.05 -0.28
C GLU A 50 -4.72 -5.19 -0.67
N LEU A 51 -4.41 -5.27 -1.96
CA LEU A 51 -3.51 -6.26 -2.52
C LEU A 51 -2.09 -5.68 -2.64
N HIS A 52 -1.15 -6.28 -1.91
CA HIS A 52 0.26 -5.93 -2.00
C HIS A 52 0.92 -6.56 -3.22
N ASP A 53 1.96 -5.92 -3.74
CA ASP A 53 2.61 -6.26 -5.01
C ASP A 53 3.17 -7.69 -5.07
N GLU A 54 3.55 -8.27 -3.94
CA GLU A 54 4.12 -9.61 -3.80
C GLU A 54 3.07 -10.72 -3.88
N LEU A 55 1.78 -10.39 -3.68
CA LEU A 55 0.71 -11.36 -3.70
C LEU A 55 0.42 -11.83 -5.13
N ARG A 56 -0.02 -13.08 -5.25
CA ARG A 56 -0.59 -13.64 -6.49
C ARG A 56 -2.10 -13.72 -6.37
N LEU A 57 -2.80 -13.58 -7.48
CA LEU A 57 -4.26 -13.69 -7.45
C LEU A 57 -4.75 -15.04 -6.93
N VAL A 58 -4.04 -16.12 -7.22
CA VAL A 58 -4.37 -17.46 -6.74
C VAL A 58 -4.35 -17.57 -5.21
N ASP A 59 -3.55 -16.75 -4.53
CA ASP A 59 -3.42 -16.77 -3.06
C ASP A 59 -4.53 -15.99 -2.35
N VAL A 60 -5.20 -15.09 -3.06
CA VAL A 60 -6.20 -14.17 -2.46
C VAL A 60 -7.61 -14.41 -2.96
N VAL A 61 -7.77 -15.07 -4.10
CA VAL A 61 -9.06 -15.37 -4.71
C VAL A 61 -9.34 -16.86 -4.60
N VAL A 62 -10.46 -17.22 -3.98
CA VAL A 62 -10.94 -18.60 -4.01
C VAL A 62 -11.64 -18.84 -5.34
N PHE A 63 -10.95 -19.53 -6.24
CA PHE A 63 -11.54 -19.96 -7.51
C PHE A 63 -12.39 -21.21 -7.26
N GLY A 64 -13.68 -21.13 -7.62
CA GLY A 64 -14.60 -22.28 -7.52
C GLY A 64 -14.16 -23.42 -8.44
N HIS A 65 -14.07 -24.65 -7.90
CA HIS A 65 -13.73 -25.84 -8.67
C HIS A 65 -14.91 -26.35 -9.54
N ASP A 66 -16.12 -25.84 -9.36
CA ASP A 66 -17.35 -26.47 -9.83
C ASP A 66 -18.19 -25.64 -10.82
N ALA A 67 -17.63 -24.65 -11.49
CA ALA A 67 -18.36 -23.97 -12.56
C ALA A 67 -17.99 -24.56 -13.93
N PRO A 68 -18.81 -25.47 -14.50
CA PRO A 68 -18.59 -25.97 -15.86
C PRO A 68 -18.78 -24.81 -16.85
N GLY A 69 -17.67 -24.32 -17.42
CA GLY A 69 -17.67 -23.24 -18.41
C GLY A 69 -17.61 -21.83 -17.84
N GLY A 70 -17.37 -21.65 -16.55
CA GLY A 70 -17.25 -20.33 -15.93
C GLY A 70 -15.93 -19.67 -16.29
N ASN A 71 -15.97 -18.53 -16.97
CA ASN A 71 -14.89 -17.56 -16.90
C ASN A 71 -14.80 -17.11 -15.45
N ASP A 72 -13.75 -17.54 -14.75
CA ASP A 72 -13.47 -17.02 -13.42
C ASP A 72 -13.26 -15.51 -13.55
N ARG A 73 -14.20 -14.75 -13.04
CA ARG A 73 -14.17 -13.29 -13.07
C ARG A 73 -13.79 -12.78 -11.70
N VAL A 74 -12.78 -11.94 -11.68
CA VAL A 74 -12.30 -11.27 -10.47
C VAL A 74 -12.56 -9.79 -10.61
N GLU A 75 -13.26 -9.21 -9.66
CA GLU A 75 -13.52 -7.78 -9.60
C GLU A 75 -12.55 -7.11 -8.64
N LEU A 76 -11.74 -6.19 -9.16
CA LEU A 76 -10.81 -5.38 -8.36
C LEU A 76 -11.23 -3.92 -8.40
N THR A 77 -10.99 -3.23 -7.31
CA THR A 77 -11.17 -1.77 -7.22
C THR A 77 -9.82 -1.07 -7.24
N LEU A 78 -9.68 -0.07 -8.11
CA LEU A 78 -8.52 0.81 -8.16
C LEU A 78 -8.79 2.08 -7.36
N VAL A 79 -7.92 2.37 -6.42
CA VAL A 79 -7.81 3.67 -5.77
C VAL A 79 -6.47 4.30 -6.18
N ARG A 80 -6.53 5.49 -6.77
CA ARG A 80 -5.32 6.18 -7.23
C ARG A 80 -4.73 7.04 -6.11
N ARG A 81 -3.45 6.84 -5.81
CA ARG A 81 -2.68 7.78 -4.98
C ARG A 81 -2.44 9.07 -5.73
N SER A 82 -2.32 10.18 -5.02
CA SER A 82 -1.83 11.40 -5.65
C SER A 82 -0.37 11.21 -6.12
N PRO A 83 0.05 11.85 -7.24
CA PRO A 83 1.43 11.74 -7.72
C PRO A 83 2.47 12.16 -6.69
N VAL A 84 2.15 13.15 -5.86
CA VAL A 84 3.03 13.62 -4.78
C VAL A 84 3.20 12.54 -3.70
N HIS A 85 2.10 11.91 -3.27
CA HIS A 85 2.13 10.82 -2.31
C HIS A 85 2.94 9.62 -2.84
N ALA A 86 2.67 9.19 -4.09
CA ALA A 86 3.39 8.09 -4.72
C ALA A 86 4.91 8.36 -4.77
N LYS A 87 5.31 9.58 -5.10
CA LYS A 87 6.71 9.99 -5.12
C LYS A 87 7.35 9.97 -3.73
N LEU A 88 6.66 10.48 -2.71
CA LEU A 88 7.16 10.48 -1.33
C LEU A 88 7.28 9.06 -0.78
N LEU A 89 6.30 8.21 -1.03
CA LEU A 89 6.32 6.80 -0.63
C LEU A 89 7.48 6.05 -1.29
N LYS A 90 7.70 6.26 -2.58
CA LYS A 90 8.83 5.68 -3.30
C LYS A 90 10.18 6.13 -2.73
N LEU A 91 10.33 7.43 -2.45
CA LEU A 91 11.51 7.94 -1.77
C LEU A 91 11.71 7.27 -0.40
N ALA A 92 10.64 7.04 0.36
CA ALA A 92 10.70 6.34 1.63
C ALA A 92 11.15 4.87 1.47
N GLN A 93 10.79 4.21 0.38
CA GLN A 93 11.14 2.81 0.07
C GLN A 93 12.57 2.65 -0.46
N ASP A 94 13.03 3.56 -1.31
CA ASP A 94 14.30 3.44 -2.07
C ASP A 94 15.59 3.48 -1.21
N GLY A 95 15.50 3.76 0.07
CA GLY A 95 16.66 3.68 0.95
C GLY A 95 17.64 4.83 0.86
N SER A 96 17.27 5.91 0.20
CA SER A 96 18.10 7.11 0.17
C SER A 96 18.49 7.53 1.59
N GLN A 97 19.80 7.69 1.84
CA GLN A 97 20.33 8.13 3.14
C GLN A 97 19.80 9.51 3.58
N THR A 98 19.11 10.20 2.67
CA THR A 98 18.45 11.49 2.96
C THR A 98 17.18 11.34 3.80
N LEU A 99 16.61 10.14 3.88
CA LEU A 99 15.39 9.87 4.64
C LEU A 99 15.70 9.37 6.06
N ASN A 100 16.33 10.20 6.83
CA ASN A 100 16.51 10.00 8.25
C ASN A 100 15.33 10.59 9.05
N ARG A 101 15.32 10.35 10.38
CA ARG A 101 14.34 10.94 11.31
C ARG A 101 14.13 12.44 11.11
N SER A 102 15.19 13.18 10.77
CA SER A 102 15.18 14.62 10.54
C SER A 102 14.36 14.99 9.30
N TRP A 103 14.30 14.12 8.28
CA TRP A 103 13.49 14.35 7.08
C TRP A 103 11.99 14.36 7.42
N LEU A 104 11.51 13.36 8.15
CA LEU A 104 10.10 13.29 8.54
C LEU A 104 9.69 14.52 9.37
N GLY A 105 10.55 14.98 10.25
CA GLY A 105 10.33 16.19 11.07
C GLY A 105 10.18 17.48 10.26
N LYS A 106 10.74 17.53 9.05
CA LYS A 106 10.64 18.68 8.14
C LYS A 106 9.43 18.63 7.22
N MET A 107 8.71 17.49 7.18
CA MET A 107 7.56 17.31 6.33
C MET A 107 6.31 17.97 6.93
N PRO A 108 5.38 18.41 6.07
CA PRO A 108 4.08 18.90 6.51
C PRO A 108 3.32 17.86 7.35
N GLU A 109 2.42 18.32 8.20
CA GLU A 109 1.63 17.46 9.07
C GLU A 109 0.85 16.38 8.31
N VAL A 110 0.34 16.69 7.12
CA VAL A 110 -0.32 15.75 6.23
C VAL A 110 0.56 14.53 5.91
N VAL A 111 1.86 14.74 5.71
CA VAL A 111 2.83 13.66 5.43
C VAL A 111 3.19 12.92 6.73
N ARG A 112 3.33 13.64 7.84
CA ARG A 112 3.60 13.05 9.17
C ARG A 112 2.42 12.27 9.73
N GLY A 113 1.21 12.54 9.24
CA GLY A 113 -0.02 11.79 9.53
C GLY A 113 -0.31 10.66 8.56
N ASP A 114 0.51 10.48 7.54
CA ASP A 114 0.32 9.41 6.57
C ASP A 114 0.95 8.09 7.05
N VAL A 115 0.09 7.12 7.35
CA VAL A 115 0.51 5.84 7.93
C VAL A 115 1.42 5.04 7.01
N GLU A 116 1.24 5.11 5.68
CA GLU A 116 2.07 4.37 4.72
C GLU A 116 3.50 4.92 4.70
N ILE A 117 3.63 6.25 4.60
CA ILE A 117 4.93 6.93 4.55
C ILE A 117 5.66 6.76 5.88
N VAL A 118 4.98 7.01 7.00
CA VAL A 118 5.56 6.90 8.34
C VAL A 118 6.03 5.47 8.60
N ARG A 119 5.24 4.46 8.25
CA ARG A 119 5.62 3.05 8.42
C ARG A 119 6.88 2.70 7.64
N GLU A 120 7.04 3.17 6.40
CA GLU A 120 8.26 2.94 5.62
C GLU A 120 9.49 3.58 6.27
N VAL A 121 9.35 4.76 6.84
CA VAL A 121 10.44 5.42 7.60
C VAL A 121 10.76 4.64 8.89
N LEU A 122 9.75 4.19 9.63
CA LEU A 122 9.92 3.42 10.88
C LEU A 122 10.59 2.07 10.67
N LYS A 123 10.42 1.42 9.52
CA LYS A 123 11.14 0.18 9.19
C LYS A 123 12.67 0.35 9.22
N ARG A 124 13.16 1.58 9.10
CA ARG A 124 14.59 1.90 9.12
C ARG A 124 15.03 2.52 10.43
N ASP A 125 14.25 3.45 10.95
CA ASP A 125 14.55 4.17 12.19
C ASP A 125 13.28 4.29 13.03
N GLY A 126 13.12 3.39 14.00
CA GLY A 126 11.99 3.40 14.94
C GLY A 126 11.87 4.72 15.71
N VAL A 127 12.97 5.43 15.95
CA VAL A 127 12.96 6.71 16.66
C VAL A 127 12.29 7.82 15.84
N ALA A 128 12.13 7.64 14.53
CA ALA A 128 11.38 8.58 13.69
C ALA A 128 9.91 8.75 14.12
N LEU A 129 9.39 7.85 14.96
CA LEU A 129 8.06 7.96 15.57
C LEU A 129 7.86 9.32 16.28
N GLN A 130 8.90 9.90 16.87
CA GLN A 130 8.83 11.23 17.51
C GLN A 130 8.28 12.31 16.59
N HIS A 131 8.48 12.18 15.27
CA HIS A 131 8.05 13.14 14.26
C HIS A 131 6.71 12.81 13.60
N ALA A 132 6.14 11.63 13.89
CA ALA A 132 4.80 11.27 13.42
C ALA A 132 3.74 12.18 14.06
N SER A 133 2.55 12.24 13.46
CA SER A 133 1.41 12.92 14.07
C SER A 133 1.00 12.24 15.38
N GLU A 134 0.34 12.99 16.26
CA GLU A 134 -0.13 12.45 17.56
C GLU A 134 -1.10 11.28 17.36
N ASP A 135 -1.95 11.33 16.33
CA ASP A 135 -2.86 10.24 15.99
C ASP A 135 -2.13 8.93 15.66
N LEU A 136 -0.99 9.02 14.98
CA LEU A 136 -0.16 7.85 14.65
C LEU A 136 0.63 7.35 15.86
N LYS A 137 1.11 8.25 16.72
CA LYS A 137 1.76 7.90 17.99
C LYS A 137 0.81 7.17 18.97
N ALA A 138 -0.50 7.38 18.82
CA ALA A 138 -1.53 6.71 19.59
C ALA A 138 -1.93 5.32 19.02
N GLN A 139 -1.44 4.94 17.83
CA GLN A 139 -1.75 3.66 17.20
C GLN A 139 -0.84 2.53 17.73
N PRO A 140 -1.36 1.55 18.50
CA PRO A 140 -0.54 0.51 19.13
C PRO A 140 0.25 -0.32 18.11
N ALA A 141 -0.34 -0.62 16.95
CA ALA A 141 0.32 -1.41 15.91
C ALA A 141 1.58 -0.70 15.37
N LEU A 142 1.47 0.61 15.11
CA LEU A 142 2.59 1.40 14.60
C LEU A 142 3.68 1.61 15.67
N VAL A 143 3.27 1.82 16.92
CA VAL A 143 4.17 1.93 18.07
C VAL A 143 4.96 0.62 18.25
N LEU A 144 4.30 -0.53 18.18
CA LEU A 144 4.96 -1.84 18.28
C LEU A 144 5.98 -2.06 17.16
N GLU A 145 5.65 -1.69 15.92
CA GLU A 145 6.59 -1.74 14.80
C GLU A 145 7.83 -0.86 15.06
N ALA A 146 7.63 0.35 15.58
CA ALA A 146 8.71 1.28 15.92
C ALA A 146 9.59 0.77 17.08
N VAL A 147 8.97 0.26 18.15
CA VAL A 147 9.66 -0.29 19.32
C VAL A 147 10.45 -1.55 18.97
N ALA A 148 9.93 -2.39 18.08
CA ALA A 148 10.64 -3.58 17.58
C ALA A 148 11.95 -3.22 16.85
N ARG A 149 12.03 -2.01 16.29
CA ARG A 149 13.27 -1.48 15.67
C ARG A 149 14.16 -0.76 16.65
N SER A 150 13.58 0.00 17.56
CA SER A 150 14.29 0.75 18.59
C SER A 150 13.44 0.87 19.84
N GLY A 151 13.90 0.31 20.95
CA GLY A 151 13.22 0.43 22.24
C GLY A 151 12.99 1.88 22.68
N PHE A 152 13.85 2.82 22.25
CA PHE A 152 13.67 4.26 22.49
C PHE A 152 12.41 4.85 21.86
N ALA A 153 11.84 4.19 20.86
CA ALA A 153 10.58 4.64 20.25
C ALA A 153 9.43 4.65 21.27
N LEU A 154 9.52 3.87 22.33
CA LEU A 154 8.49 3.84 23.38
C LEU A 154 8.32 5.18 24.10
N GLU A 155 9.41 5.97 24.23
CA GLU A 155 9.35 7.30 24.83
C GLU A 155 8.50 8.29 24.04
N PHE A 156 8.29 8.02 22.76
CA PHE A 156 7.53 8.88 21.84
C PHE A 156 6.12 8.36 21.56
N ALA A 157 5.76 7.19 22.11
CA ALA A 157 4.39 6.71 22.06
C ALA A 157 3.51 7.68 22.87
N SER A 158 2.37 8.06 22.30
CA SER A 158 1.39 8.89 23.01
C SER A 158 0.87 8.11 24.22
N GLU A 159 1.07 8.66 25.42
CA GLU A 159 0.46 8.13 26.65
C GLU A 159 -1.06 8.36 26.59
N GLN A 160 -1.76 7.43 25.96
CA GLN A 160 -3.21 7.33 26.13
C GLN A 160 -3.47 6.49 27.40
N SER A 161 -3.56 7.19 28.48
CA SER A 161 -4.11 6.63 29.73
C SER A 161 -5.60 6.36 29.56
#